data_ced3314062d06c745e0bc6dc7c80716f
#
_entry.id   ced3314062d06c745e0bc6dc7c80716f
#
_cell.length_a   1.000
_cell.length_b   1.000
_cell.length_c   1.000
_cell.angle_alpha   90.00
_cell.angle_beta   90.00
_cell.angle_gamma   90.00
#
_symmetry.space_group_name_H-M   'P 1'
#
loop_
_entity.id
_entity.type
_entity.pdbx_description
1 polymer ?
#
loop_
_entity_poly.entity_id
_entity_poly.type
_entity_poly.pdbx_seq_one_letter_code
_entity_poly.pdbx_strand_id
1 'polypeptide(L)'
;MTEIDPAPGFVLVQLGDYYEGIKMPETKYDSKTDGIVLKASKRPRHDDLRLLTTWATGLIGKRVFWGEFREGKRISFEGKQQAFIRIEDIEGVES
;
A
#
# COMPACT_ATOMS: atom_id res chain seq x y z
N MET A 1 -14.37 -10.83 -13.80
CA MET A 1 -13.38 -9.90 -13.33
C MET A 1 -12.82 -10.32 -12.00
N THR A 2 -11.56 -10.25 -11.85
CA THR A 2 -10.90 -10.76 -10.69
C THR A 2 -10.56 -9.64 -9.74
N GLU A 3 -10.89 -9.78 -8.49
CA GLU A 3 -10.50 -8.81 -7.52
C GLU A 3 -9.30 -9.35 -6.79
N ILE A 4 -8.41 -8.46 -6.42
CA ILE A 4 -7.23 -8.83 -5.70
C ILE A 4 -7.37 -8.34 -4.28
N ASP A 5 -7.29 -9.25 -3.33
CA ASP A 5 -7.39 -8.90 -1.94
C ASP A 5 -6.05 -9.14 -1.27
N PRO A 6 -5.67 -8.29 -0.34
CA PRO A 6 -4.41 -8.50 0.36
C PRO A 6 -4.47 -9.68 1.30
N ALA A 7 -3.36 -10.34 1.46
CA ALA A 7 -3.27 -11.45 2.39
C ALA A 7 -3.32 -10.93 3.82
N PRO A 8 -3.52 -11.79 4.81
CA PRO A 8 -3.59 -11.32 6.19
C PRO A 8 -2.35 -10.51 6.56
N GLY A 9 -2.59 -9.38 7.19
CA GLY A 9 -1.50 -8.51 7.62
C GLY A 9 -1.02 -7.54 6.58
N PHE A 10 -1.69 -7.47 5.42
CA PHE A 10 -1.26 -6.58 4.35
C PHE A 10 -2.37 -5.62 3.96
N VAL A 11 -1.98 -4.51 3.36
CA VAL A 11 -2.92 -3.62 2.69
C VAL A 11 -2.49 -3.56 1.24
N LEU A 12 -3.44 -3.28 0.37
CA LEU A 12 -3.15 -3.08 -1.05
C LEU A 12 -3.22 -1.58 -1.29
N VAL A 13 -2.14 -1.00 -1.79
CA VAL A 13 -2.08 0.44 -2.01
C VAL A 13 -1.88 0.70 -3.49
N GLN A 14 -2.43 1.82 -3.96
CA GLN A 14 -2.18 2.28 -5.31
C GLN A 14 -1.06 3.29 -5.22
N LEU A 15 -0.01 3.07 -5.97
CA LEU A 15 1.12 3.97 -5.96
C LEU A 15 0.72 5.27 -6.64
N GLY A 16 1.37 6.31 -6.27
CA GLY A 16 0.95 7.64 -6.64
C GLY A 16 0.72 7.86 -8.10
N ASP A 17 -0.22 8.71 -8.40
CA ASP A 17 -0.55 9.01 -9.76
C ASP A 17 0.45 9.85 -10.46
N TYR A 18 1.47 10.29 -9.78
CA TYR A 18 2.39 11.16 -10.48
C TYR A 18 3.17 10.39 -11.49
N TYR A 19 2.92 9.13 -11.63
CA TYR A 19 3.57 8.42 -12.68
C TYR A 19 2.80 8.57 -13.95
N GLU A 20 1.54 8.90 -13.86
CA GLU A 20 0.76 8.95 -15.06
C GLU A 20 0.93 10.23 -15.78
N GLY A 21 1.36 10.14 -16.98
CA GLY A 21 1.47 11.31 -17.82
C GLY A 21 2.56 12.25 -17.42
N ILE A 22 3.27 12.00 -16.38
CA ILE A 22 4.36 12.84 -16.01
C ILE A 22 5.61 12.12 -16.26
N LYS A 23 6.46 12.73 -17.05
CA LYS A 23 7.70 12.13 -17.30
C LYS A 23 8.53 12.37 -16.14
N MET A 24 8.77 11.39 -15.38
CA MET A 24 9.59 11.50 -14.22
C MET A 24 11.03 11.74 -14.59
N PRO A 25 11.71 12.54 -13.86
CA PRO A 25 13.11 12.71 -14.13
C PRO A 25 13.77 11.41 -13.88
N GLU A 26 14.84 11.22 -14.51
CA GLU A 26 15.51 10.05 -14.37
C GLU A 26 16.16 9.92 -13.10
N THR A 27 15.57 9.75 -12.05
CA THR A 27 16.24 9.57 -10.83
C THR A 27 16.15 8.15 -10.58
N LYS A 28 17.14 7.59 -10.11
CA LYS A 28 17.13 6.26 -9.86
C LYS A 28 16.47 5.97 -8.62
N TYR A 29 16.05 6.91 -7.90
CA TYR A 29 15.47 6.65 -6.66
C TYR A 29 14.06 6.91 -6.64
N ASP A 30 13.38 6.51 -7.60
CA ASP A 30 12.00 6.70 -7.63
C ASP A 30 11.27 5.70 -6.86
N SER A 31 11.85 5.12 -5.88
CA SER A 31 11.13 4.18 -5.09
C SER A 31 10.11 4.98 -4.37
N LYS A 32 8.87 4.86 -4.76
CA LYS A 32 7.82 5.51 -4.09
C LYS A 32 7.60 4.86 -2.79
N THR A 33 7.41 5.65 -1.78
CA THR A 33 7.17 5.14 -0.44
C THR A 33 5.85 5.66 0.08
N ASP A 34 4.91 5.93 -0.82
CA ASP A 34 3.58 6.36 -0.39
C ASP A 34 2.54 5.92 -1.40
N GLY A 35 1.33 5.82 -0.97
CA GLY A 35 0.24 5.41 -1.84
C GLY A 35 -1.08 5.50 -1.12
N ILE A 36 -2.17 5.27 -1.86
CA ILE A 36 -3.51 5.34 -1.31
C ILE A 36 -3.97 3.92 -1.03
N VAL A 37 -4.46 3.67 0.16
CA VAL A 37 -4.91 2.34 0.53
C VAL A 37 -6.20 2.03 -0.20
N LEU A 38 -6.21 0.97 -0.97
CA LEU A 38 -7.40 0.55 -1.69
C LEU A 38 -8.16 -0.52 -0.94
N LYS A 39 -7.46 -1.43 -0.32
CA LYS A 39 -8.07 -2.52 0.42
C LYS A 39 -7.18 -2.89 1.59
N ALA A 40 -7.77 -3.39 2.63
CA ALA A 40 -7.02 -3.85 3.79
C ALA A 40 -7.56 -5.22 4.19
N SER A 41 -6.65 -6.11 4.56
CA SER A 41 -7.09 -7.41 5.02
C SER A 41 -7.78 -7.27 6.37
N LYS A 42 -8.83 -8.02 6.59
CA LYS A 42 -9.52 -7.99 7.84
C LYS A 42 -8.97 -9.05 8.79
N ARG A 43 -8.05 -9.86 8.31
CA ARG A 43 -7.48 -10.92 9.13
C ARG A 43 -6.07 -10.55 9.54
N PRO A 44 -5.74 -10.69 10.82
CA PRO A 44 -4.39 -10.41 11.25
C PRO A 44 -3.48 -11.57 10.88
N ARG A 45 -2.21 -11.25 10.68
CA ARG A 45 -1.24 -12.28 10.40
C ARG A 45 -0.94 -13.06 11.67
N HIS A 46 -1.03 -12.40 12.82
CA HIS A 46 -0.87 -13.01 14.13
C HIS A 46 -1.92 -12.42 15.04
N ASP A 47 -2.34 -13.16 16.04
CA ASP A 47 -3.38 -12.68 16.93
C ASP A 47 -3.01 -11.40 17.65
N ASP A 48 -1.76 -11.20 17.96
CA ASP A 48 -1.37 -9.99 18.67
C ASP A 48 -1.33 -8.79 17.74
N LEU A 49 -1.63 -8.94 16.45
CA LEU A 49 -1.69 -7.81 15.55
C LEU A 49 -3.15 -7.47 15.24
N ARG A 50 -4.07 -7.93 16.06
CA ARG A 50 -5.48 -7.71 15.79
C ARG A 50 -5.86 -6.23 15.82
N LEU A 51 -5.34 -5.50 16.78
CA LEU A 51 -5.65 -4.07 16.85
C LEU A 51 -5.09 -3.34 15.66
N LEU A 52 -3.91 -3.73 15.22
CA LEU A 52 -3.28 -3.11 14.09
C LEU A 52 -4.11 -3.38 12.83
N THR A 53 -4.66 -4.58 12.73
CA THR A 53 -5.48 -4.94 11.59
C THR A 53 -6.75 -4.10 11.55
N THR A 54 -7.37 -3.90 12.70
CA THR A 54 -8.56 -3.07 12.78
C THR A 54 -8.23 -1.64 12.39
N TRP A 55 -7.11 -1.14 12.85
CA TRP A 55 -6.67 0.20 12.48
C TRP A 55 -6.52 0.32 10.97
N ALA A 56 -5.95 -0.71 10.35
CA ALA A 56 -5.68 -0.64 8.92
C ALA A 56 -6.96 -0.57 8.09
N THR A 57 -8.05 -1.19 8.55
CA THR A 57 -9.27 -1.14 7.78
C THR A 57 -9.82 0.29 7.74
N GLY A 58 -9.46 1.13 8.68
CA GLY A 58 -9.88 2.51 8.67
C GLY A 58 -9.02 3.38 7.80
N LEU A 59 -7.99 2.82 7.18
CA LEU A 59 -7.12 3.60 6.34
C LEU A 59 -7.51 3.57 4.86
N ILE A 60 -8.54 2.81 4.52
CA ILE A 60 -8.94 2.71 3.11
C ILE A 60 -9.31 4.10 2.61
N GLY A 61 -8.74 4.48 1.50
CA GLY A 61 -8.93 5.80 0.91
C GLY A 61 -7.95 6.83 1.40
N LYS A 62 -7.10 6.50 2.36
CA LYS A 62 -6.14 7.46 2.88
C LYS A 62 -4.77 7.19 2.33
N ARG A 63 -3.96 8.23 2.31
CA ARG A 63 -2.61 8.11 1.82
C ARG A 63 -1.72 7.70 2.97
N VAL A 64 -0.92 6.69 2.76
CA VAL A 64 -0.03 6.18 3.78
C VAL A 64 1.39 6.21 3.28
N PHE A 65 2.33 6.19 4.21
CA PHE A 65 3.74 6.23 3.89
C PHE A 65 4.45 5.07 4.56
N TRP A 66 5.44 4.53 3.91
CA TRP A 66 6.21 3.42 4.48
C TRP A 66 7.68 3.68 4.20
N GLY A 67 8.56 2.90 4.80
CA GLY A 67 9.98 3.09 4.66
C GLY A 67 10.52 2.50 3.37
N GLU A 68 11.68 2.96 2.96
CA GLU A 68 12.32 2.42 1.81
C GLU A 68 12.55 0.95 1.99
N PHE A 69 12.46 0.20 0.95
CA PHE A 69 12.69 -1.23 0.96
C PHE A 69 11.66 -2.01 1.78
N ARG A 70 10.57 -1.38 2.15
CA ARG A 70 9.51 -2.09 2.85
C ARG A 70 8.33 -2.42 1.95
N GLU A 71 8.43 -2.05 0.70
CA GLU A 71 7.36 -2.32 -0.21
C GLU A 71 7.36 -3.78 -0.57
N GLY A 72 6.22 -4.41 -0.54
CA GLY A 72 6.11 -5.80 -0.93
C GLY A 72 5.98 -5.92 -2.43
N LYS A 73 5.30 -6.96 -2.87
CA LYS A 73 5.20 -7.22 -4.28
C LYS A 73 4.42 -6.13 -4.99
N ARG A 74 4.91 -5.71 -6.12
CA ARG A 74 4.26 -4.70 -6.92
C ARG A 74 3.53 -5.38 -8.05
N ILE A 75 2.30 -4.96 -8.33
CA ILE A 75 1.53 -5.53 -9.41
C ILE A 75 0.96 -4.41 -10.24
N SER A 76 0.59 -4.74 -11.48
CA SER A 76 -0.05 -3.78 -12.35
C SER A 76 -1.44 -4.32 -12.65
N PHE A 77 -2.45 -3.54 -12.35
CA PHE A 77 -3.82 -3.99 -12.53
C PHE A 77 -4.59 -2.87 -13.20
N GLU A 78 -5.13 -3.15 -14.35
CA GLU A 78 -5.88 -2.17 -15.11
C GLU A 78 -5.10 -0.90 -15.33
N GLY A 79 -3.84 -1.07 -15.66
CA GLY A 79 -3.00 0.08 -15.98
C GLY A 79 -2.48 0.86 -14.79
N LYS A 80 -2.80 0.43 -13.58
CA LYS A 80 -2.35 1.15 -12.41
C LYS A 80 -1.38 0.31 -11.62
N GLN A 81 -0.40 0.96 -11.06
CA GLN A 81 0.60 0.29 -10.27
C GLN A 81 0.13 0.17 -8.84
N GLN A 82 0.17 -1.01 -8.31
CA GLN A 82 -0.28 -1.28 -6.96
C GLN A 82 0.77 -2.10 -6.25
N ALA A 83 0.75 -2.09 -4.95
CA ALA A 83 1.72 -2.84 -4.16
C ALA A 83 1.08 -3.33 -2.88
N PHE A 84 1.64 -4.40 -2.32
CA PHE A 84 1.19 -4.91 -1.04
C PHE A 84 2.18 -4.42 0.02
N ILE A 85 1.65 -3.84 1.08
CA ILE A 85 2.47 -3.29 2.16
C ILE A 85 2.04 -3.95 3.46
N ARG A 86 3.00 -4.37 4.26
CA ARG A 86 2.67 -4.91 5.57
C ARG A 86 2.12 -3.81 6.42
N ILE A 87 1.07 -4.12 7.18
CA ILE A 87 0.46 -3.12 8.02
C ILE A 87 1.47 -2.53 9.00
N GLU A 88 2.33 -3.37 9.55
CA GLU A 88 3.29 -2.89 10.53
C GLU A 88 4.42 -2.05 9.92
N ASP A 89 4.50 -2.00 8.59
CA ASP A 89 5.51 -1.19 7.94
C ASP A 89 5.01 0.21 7.60
N ILE A 90 3.74 0.51 7.85
CA ILE A 90 3.20 1.83 7.60
C ILE A 90 3.73 2.77 8.66
N GLU A 91 4.41 3.80 8.22
CA GLU A 91 5.04 4.74 9.13
C GLU A 91 4.25 6.00 9.34
N GLY A 92 3.34 6.31 8.47
CA GLY A 92 2.55 7.53 8.62
C GLY A 92 1.31 7.49 7.79
N VAL A 93 0.34 8.32 8.14
CA VAL A 93 -0.92 8.42 7.44
C VAL A 93 -1.23 9.89 7.28
N GLU A 94 -1.61 10.28 6.09
CA GLU A 94 -1.94 11.66 5.83
C GLU A 94 -3.32 11.94 6.39
N SER A 95 -3.44 12.91 7.22
CA SER A 95 -4.73 13.22 7.84
C SER A 95 -5.51 14.23 7.06
#